data_94fb44a778dbd539757bcbbe15ed2188
#
_entry.id   94fb44a778dbd539757bcbbe15ed2188
#
_cell.length_a   1.000
_cell.length_b   1.000
_cell.length_c   1.000
_cell.angle_alpha   90.00
_cell.angle_beta   90.00
_cell.angle_gamma   90.00
#
_symmetry.space_group_name_H-M   'P 1'
#
loop_
_entity.id
_entity.type
_entity.pdbx_description
1 polymer ?
#
loop_
_entity_poly.entity_id
_entity_poly.type
_entity_poly.pdbx_seq_one_letter_code
_entity_poly.pdbx_strand_id
1 'polypeptide(L)'
;NVGCMFVPRVALARVGDTFLSHNSDPVFHNAKLDLIAKGKSKRIANLPVPLQGTDSPARVLKKPGVIKVSCDAHLWMRSTLYVTSHPYSSLTGTDGGFTIPQLPPGHYTLKVWHEVLGEKTMPLTVQANADARADLVL
;
A
#
# COMPACT_ATOMS: atom_id res chain seq x y z
N ASN A 1 7.01 -2.82 -12.57
CA ASN A 1 6.28 -3.96 -13.14
C ASN A 1 7.24 -4.91 -13.85
N VAL A 2 6.92 -6.18 -13.84
CA VAL A 2 7.69 -7.26 -14.47
C VAL A 2 6.75 -8.41 -14.85
N GLY A 3 6.92 -8.99 -16.05
CA GLY A 3 6.07 -10.06 -16.56
C GLY A 3 4.60 -9.65 -16.66
N CYS A 4 4.33 -8.41 -17.06
CA CYS A 4 3.00 -7.81 -17.09
C CYS A 4 2.25 -7.91 -15.75
N MET A 5 2.96 -7.72 -14.64
CA MET A 5 2.41 -7.65 -13.28
C MET A 5 3.00 -6.46 -12.51
N PHE A 6 2.22 -5.83 -11.65
CA PHE A 6 2.76 -4.93 -10.63
C PHE A 6 3.32 -5.75 -9.46
N VAL A 7 4.58 -5.51 -9.13
CA VAL A 7 5.27 -6.14 -7.98
C VAL A 7 5.83 -5.02 -7.11
N PRO A 8 5.58 -5.05 -5.80
CA PRO A 8 4.76 -6.00 -5.06
C PRO A 8 3.24 -5.83 -5.32
N ARG A 9 2.45 -6.86 -4.99
CA ARG A 9 0.99 -6.81 -5.10
C ARG A 9 0.36 -5.84 -4.09
N VAL A 10 0.91 -5.78 -2.88
CA VAL A 10 0.53 -4.82 -1.83
C VAL A 10 1.79 -4.15 -1.33
N ALA A 11 1.74 -2.84 -1.14
CA ALA A 11 2.82 -2.05 -0.58
C ALA A 11 2.30 -1.04 0.45
N LEU A 12 3.17 -0.65 1.38
CA LEU A 12 2.95 0.45 2.31
C LEU A 12 3.73 1.68 1.85
N ALA A 13 3.14 2.85 2.08
CA ALA A 13 3.78 4.14 1.91
C ALA A 13 3.25 5.12 2.96
N ARG A 14 3.87 6.29 3.06
CA ARG A 14 3.43 7.39 3.92
C ARG A 14 3.05 8.61 3.08
N VAL A 15 2.22 9.44 3.67
CA VAL A 15 1.98 10.77 3.12
C VAL A 15 3.32 11.51 3.01
N GLY A 16 3.61 12.07 1.84
CA GLY A 16 4.87 12.70 1.50
C GLY A 16 5.82 11.82 0.67
N ASP A 17 5.67 10.50 0.72
CA ASP A 17 6.47 9.60 -0.13
C ASP A 17 6.15 9.81 -1.61
N THR A 18 7.11 9.43 -2.45
CA THR A 18 7.00 9.54 -3.90
C THR A 18 6.78 8.15 -4.51
N PHE A 19 5.73 8.02 -5.28
CA PHE A 19 5.45 6.83 -6.10
C PHE A 19 6.17 6.92 -7.44
N LEU A 20 6.81 5.83 -7.83
CA LEU A 20 7.35 5.56 -9.16
C LEU A 20 6.95 4.15 -9.60
N SER A 21 6.72 3.94 -10.88
CA SER A 21 6.54 2.61 -11.48
C SER A 21 7.66 2.38 -12.48
N HIS A 22 8.51 1.37 -12.23
CA HIS A 22 9.55 0.94 -13.17
C HIS A 22 9.00 -0.08 -14.16
N ASN A 23 9.34 0.05 -15.44
CA ASN A 23 8.95 -0.91 -16.48
C ASN A 23 10.13 -1.85 -16.82
N SER A 24 10.01 -3.13 -16.44
CA SER A 24 10.99 -4.16 -16.79
C SER A 24 10.60 -4.97 -18.04
N ASP A 25 9.44 -4.70 -18.63
CA ASP A 25 8.89 -5.45 -19.76
C ASP A 25 9.13 -4.72 -21.10
N PRO A 26 9.27 -5.43 -22.22
CA PRO A 26 9.47 -4.81 -23.53
C PRO A 26 8.17 -4.30 -24.17
N VAL A 27 7.16 -4.00 -23.36
CA VAL A 27 5.84 -3.52 -23.79
C VAL A 27 5.43 -2.28 -22.99
N PHE A 28 4.52 -1.50 -23.55
CA PHE A 28 3.96 -0.32 -22.89
C PHE A 28 3.16 -0.71 -21.63
N HIS A 29 3.38 0.05 -20.56
CA HIS A 29 2.53 0.06 -19.37
C HIS A 29 2.17 1.49 -18.94
N ASN A 30 1.18 1.61 -18.08
CA ASN A 30 0.90 2.81 -17.32
C ASN A 30 0.53 2.43 -15.89
N ALA A 31 0.82 3.31 -14.94
CA ALA A 31 0.36 3.18 -13.55
C ALA A 31 -0.77 4.19 -13.31
N LYS A 32 -1.98 3.70 -13.30
CA LYS A 32 -3.19 4.44 -13.01
C LYS A 32 -3.49 4.36 -11.52
N LEU A 33 -3.46 5.49 -10.83
CA LEU A 33 -3.62 5.59 -9.39
C LEU A 33 -5.02 6.10 -9.04
N ASP A 34 -5.82 5.28 -8.38
CA ASP A 34 -7.16 5.61 -7.91
C ASP A 34 -7.21 5.56 -6.38
N LEU A 35 -7.35 6.71 -5.73
CA LEU A 35 -7.55 6.81 -4.27
C LEU A 35 -8.97 6.39 -3.91
N ILE A 36 -9.10 5.41 -3.03
CA ILE A 36 -10.36 4.95 -2.48
C ILE A 36 -10.60 5.64 -1.14
N ALA A 37 -11.70 6.39 -1.04
CA ALA A 37 -12.10 7.07 0.19
C ALA A 37 -13.62 7.03 0.33
N LYS A 38 -14.11 6.59 1.48
CA LYS A 38 -15.56 6.52 1.80
C LYS A 38 -16.38 5.83 0.70
N GLY A 39 -15.88 4.69 0.19
CA GLY A 39 -16.54 3.92 -0.87
C GLY A 39 -16.51 4.54 -2.27
N LYS A 40 -15.87 5.71 -2.44
CA LYS A 40 -15.72 6.39 -3.73
C LYS A 40 -14.29 6.26 -4.24
N SER A 41 -14.15 6.11 -5.56
CA SER A 41 -12.86 6.09 -6.25
C SER A 41 -12.60 7.43 -6.92
N LYS A 42 -11.42 7.99 -6.72
CA LYS A 42 -10.97 9.23 -7.37
C LYS A 42 -9.62 9.01 -8.04
N ARG A 43 -9.54 9.24 -9.36
CA ARG A 43 -8.28 9.28 -10.09
C ARG A 43 -7.39 10.39 -9.55
N ILE A 44 -6.16 10.05 -9.14
CA ILE A 44 -5.15 11.01 -8.67
C ILE A 44 -3.95 11.12 -9.59
N ALA A 45 -3.70 10.11 -10.43
CA ALA A 45 -2.68 10.14 -11.49
C ALA A 45 -2.95 9.05 -12.53
N ASN A 46 -2.39 9.23 -13.72
CA ASN A 46 -2.19 8.20 -14.73
C ASN A 46 -0.80 8.42 -15.33
N LEU A 47 0.14 7.53 -15.03
CA LEU A 47 1.57 7.72 -15.24
C LEU A 47 2.03 6.74 -16.33
N PRO A 48 2.36 7.20 -17.54
CA PRO A 48 2.83 6.32 -18.61
C PRO A 48 4.24 5.81 -18.32
N VAL A 49 4.52 4.56 -18.70
CA VAL A 49 5.84 3.93 -18.64
C VAL A 49 6.07 3.18 -19.96
N PRO A 50 6.36 3.92 -21.07
CA PRO A 50 6.29 3.36 -22.42
C PRO A 50 7.44 2.44 -22.77
N LEU A 51 8.60 2.61 -22.18
CA LEU A 51 9.82 1.92 -22.59
C LEU A 51 10.35 1.00 -21.47
N GLN A 52 10.89 -0.14 -21.88
CA GLN A 52 11.62 -1.03 -20.97
C GLN A 52 12.80 -0.29 -20.33
N GLY A 53 13.04 -0.57 -19.04
CA GLY A 53 14.14 0.03 -18.27
C GLY A 53 13.90 1.47 -17.84
N THR A 54 12.70 2.02 -18.03
CA THR A 54 12.37 3.41 -17.63
C THR A 54 11.39 3.47 -16.48
N ASP A 55 11.38 4.62 -15.81
CA ASP A 55 10.46 4.94 -14.72
C ASP A 55 9.30 5.83 -15.22
N SER A 56 8.17 5.72 -14.54
CA SER A 56 7.08 6.69 -14.71
C SER A 56 7.48 8.07 -14.21
N PRO A 57 6.74 9.14 -14.60
CA PRO A 57 6.81 10.39 -13.88
C PRO A 57 6.55 10.20 -12.38
N ALA A 58 7.27 10.93 -11.54
CA ALA A 58 7.16 10.88 -10.09
C ALA A 58 5.82 11.44 -9.61
N ARG A 59 5.21 10.81 -8.58
CA ARG A 59 3.98 11.28 -7.98
C ARG A 59 4.06 11.30 -6.46
N VAL A 60 4.06 12.47 -5.84
CA VAL A 60 3.98 12.63 -4.38
C VAL A 60 2.60 12.20 -3.88
N LEU A 61 2.58 11.36 -2.85
CA LEU A 61 1.38 10.86 -2.18
C LEU A 61 0.92 11.87 -1.14
N LYS A 62 -0.15 12.63 -1.44
CA LYS A 62 -0.58 13.78 -0.63
C LYS A 62 -1.61 13.45 0.44
N LYS A 63 -2.24 12.27 0.40
CA LYS A 63 -3.33 11.90 1.31
C LYS A 63 -3.22 10.44 1.73
N PRO A 64 -3.56 10.11 2.99
CA PRO A 64 -3.64 8.73 3.42
C PRO A 64 -4.86 8.03 2.78
N GLY A 65 -4.80 6.70 2.73
CA GLY A 65 -5.87 5.84 2.23
C GLY A 65 -5.37 4.74 1.32
N VAL A 66 -6.30 3.99 0.77
CA VAL A 66 -6.01 2.89 -0.17
C VAL A 66 -5.94 3.45 -1.58
N ILE A 67 -4.83 3.23 -2.27
CA ILE A 67 -4.66 3.56 -3.68
C ILE A 67 -4.64 2.26 -4.47
N LYS A 68 -5.60 2.08 -5.37
CA LYS A 68 -5.56 1.01 -6.36
C LYS A 68 -4.67 1.44 -7.51
N VAL A 69 -3.70 0.60 -7.85
CA VAL A 69 -2.83 0.76 -9.01
C VAL A 69 -3.28 -0.22 -10.09
N SER A 70 -3.50 0.28 -11.30
CA SER A 70 -3.92 -0.55 -12.44
C SER A 70 -3.26 -0.07 -13.73
N CYS A 71 -3.22 -0.94 -14.74
CA CYS A 71 -2.78 -0.61 -16.09
C CYS A 71 -4.00 -0.57 -17.03
N ASP A 72 -4.04 0.41 -17.95
CA ASP A 72 -5.12 0.48 -18.93
C ASP A 72 -4.90 -0.50 -20.11
N ALA A 73 -3.64 -0.80 -20.44
CA ALA A 73 -3.29 -1.74 -21.52
C ALA A 73 -3.46 -3.22 -21.09
N HIS A 74 -3.30 -3.53 -19.79
CA HIS A 74 -3.33 -4.89 -19.27
C HIS A 74 -4.28 -4.97 -18.07
N LEU A 75 -5.53 -5.31 -18.29
CA LEU A 75 -6.61 -5.22 -17.30
C LEU A 75 -6.43 -6.11 -16.06
N TRP A 76 -5.60 -7.14 -16.15
CA TRP A 76 -5.25 -8.00 -15.01
C TRP A 76 -4.17 -7.41 -14.09
N MET A 77 -3.39 -6.42 -14.58
CA MET A 77 -2.35 -5.78 -13.79
C MET A 77 -2.95 -4.89 -12.71
N ARG A 78 -2.85 -5.35 -11.48
CA ARG A 78 -3.39 -4.66 -10.31
C ARG A 78 -2.44 -4.78 -9.13
N SER A 79 -2.32 -3.69 -8.37
CA SER A 79 -1.62 -3.63 -7.10
C SER A 79 -2.36 -2.67 -6.17
N THR A 80 -2.08 -2.78 -4.88
CA THR A 80 -2.65 -1.88 -3.88
C THR A 80 -1.52 -1.23 -3.09
N LEU A 81 -1.60 0.08 -2.94
CA LEU A 81 -0.72 0.86 -2.10
C LEU A 81 -1.53 1.41 -0.92
N TYR A 82 -1.18 1.00 0.30
CA TYR A 82 -1.79 1.54 1.51
C TYR A 82 -0.94 2.70 2.02
N VAL A 83 -1.49 3.91 2.01
CA VAL A 83 -0.79 5.14 2.40
C VAL A 83 -1.22 5.53 3.81
N THR A 84 -0.25 5.61 4.73
CA THR A 84 -0.46 6.01 6.12
C THR A 84 -0.05 7.45 6.36
N SER A 85 -0.59 8.07 7.42
CA SER A 85 -0.17 9.40 7.90
C SER A 85 0.88 9.33 9.01
N HIS A 86 1.30 8.12 9.41
CA HIS A 86 2.23 7.86 10.51
C HIS A 86 3.15 6.67 10.15
N PRO A 87 4.29 6.46 10.83
CA PRO A 87 5.24 5.39 10.52
C PRO A 87 4.84 4.02 11.09
N TYR A 88 3.83 3.96 11.96
CA TYR A 88 3.45 2.74 12.68
C TYR A 88 2.57 1.85 11.82
N SER A 89 3.19 1.14 10.88
CA SER A 89 2.52 0.20 9.99
C SER A 89 3.50 -0.88 9.54
N SER A 90 3.00 -2.07 9.25
CA SER A 90 3.78 -3.21 8.77
C SER A 90 2.97 -4.03 7.78
N LEU A 91 3.63 -4.68 6.85
CA LEU A 91 3.04 -5.77 6.05
C LEU A 91 3.25 -7.08 6.79
N THR A 92 2.24 -7.94 6.77
CA THR A 92 2.37 -9.30 7.27
C THR A 92 3.27 -10.14 6.38
N GLY A 93 4.06 -11.02 6.97
CA GLY A 93 4.80 -12.06 6.27
C GLY A 93 3.87 -13.15 5.70
N THR A 94 4.46 -14.13 5.04
CA THR A 94 3.74 -15.29 4.48
C THR A 94 3.13 -16.19 5.55
N ASP A 95 3.64 -16.11 6.77
CA ASP A 95 3.14 -16.77 7.97
C ASP A 95 2.05 -15.98 8.71
N GLY A 96 1.70 -14.79 8.21
CA GLY A 96 0.77 -13.85 8.83
C GLY A 96 1.38 -13.01 9.97
N GLY A 97 2.64 -13.24 10.33
CA GLY A 97 3.35 -12.48 11.37
C GLY A 97 3.62 -11.03 10.96
N PHE A 98 3.61 -10.13 11.94
CA PHE A 98 3.98 -8.72 11.74
C PHE A 98 4.66 -8.13 12.97
N THR A 99 5.42 -7.07 12.76
CA THR A 99 6.02 -6.27 13.85
C THR A 99 5.89 -4.79 13.52
N ILE A 100 5.43 -4.00 14.46
CA ILE A 100 5.42 -2.53 14.40
C ILE A 100 6.41 -2.03 15.45
N PRO A 101 7.64 -1.66 15.05
CA PRO A 101 8.68 -1.27 15.98
C PRO A 101 8.46 0.14 16.54
N GLN A 102 9.03 0.40 17.71
CA GLN A 102 9.13 1.73 18.32
C GLN A 102 7.78 2.44 18.53
N LEU A 103 6.71 1.68 18.75
CA LEU A 103 5.43 2.27 19.10
C LEU A 103 5.50 2.76 20.55
N PRO A 104 5.31 4.06 20.85
CA PRO A 104 5.36 4.58 22.21
C PRO A 104 4.34 3.93 23.14
N PRO A 105 4.56 3.91 24.46
CA PRO A 105 3.55 3.47 25.41
C PRO A 105 2.25 4.28 25.26
N GLY A 106 1.10 3.61 25.30
CA GLY A 106 -0.19 4.27 25.14
C GLY A 106 -1.33 3.32 24.76
N HIS A 107 -2.49 3.91 24.53
CA HIS A 107 -3.68 3.20 24.05
C HIS A 107 -3.86 3.47 22.55
N TYR A 108 -4.03 2.41 21.79
CA TYR A 108 -4.12 2.44 20.33
C TYR A 108 -5.32 1.67 19.83
N THR A 109 -5.69 1.92 18.60
CA THR A 109 -6.54 1.04 17.82
C THR A 109 -5.68 0.39 16.74
N LEU A 110 -5.41 -0.90 16.89
CA LEU A 110 -4.78 -1.68 15.83
C LEU A 110 -5.79 -1.91 14.72
N LYS A 111 -5.40 -1.57 13.49
CA LYS A 111 -6.19 -1.77 12.28
C LYS A 111 -5.48 -2.76 11.38
N VAL A 112 -6.17 -3.84 11.03
CA VAL A 112 -5.74 -4.79 10.00
C VAL A 112 -6.60 -4.60 8.78
N TRP A 113 -5.95 -4.56 7.63
CA TRP A 113 -6.61 -4.37 6.34
C TRP A 113 -6.13 -5.40 5.33
N HIS A 114 -7.06 -5.96 4.56
CA HIS A 114 -6.78 -6.86 3.46
C HIS A 114 -7.60 -6.47 2.23
N GLU A 115 -7.02 -6.58 1.04
CA GLU A 115 -7.64 -6.10 -0.22
C GLU A 115 -8.98 -6.77 -0.59
N VAL A 116 -9.22 -7.99 -0.08
CA VAL A 116 -10.43 -8.78 -0.34
C VAL A 116 -11.28 -8.92 0.92
N LEU A 117 -10.66 -9.19 2.09
CA LEU A 117 -11.37 -9.46 3.34
C LEU A 117 -11.81 -8.19 4.07
N GLY A 118 -11.33 -7.02 3.62
CA GLY A 118 -11.71 -5.74 4.20
C GLY A 118 -10.86 -5.33 5.40
N GLU A 119 -11.49 -4.75 6.40
CA GLU A 119 -10.83 -4.12 7.54
C GLU A 119 -11.40 -4.63 8.85
N LYS A 120 -10.51 -4.86 9.83
CA LYS A 120 -10.86 -5.16 11.21
C LYS A 120 -10.02 -4.32 12.15
N THR A 121 -10.59 -3.93 13.28
CA THR A 121 -9.91 -3.14 14.30
C THR A 121 -10.02 -3.79 15.67
N MET A 122 -9.01 -3.58 16.52
CA MET A 122 -9.05 -3.95 17.93
C MET A 122 -8.32 -2.91 18.78
N PRO A 123 -8.75 -2.69 20.05
CA PRO A 123 -7.99 -1.89 20.99
C PRO A 123 -6.70 -2.61 21.37
N LEU A 124 -5.64 -1.84 21.55
CA LEU A 124 -4.32 -2.33 21.98
C LEU A 124 -3.72 -1.36 22.99
N THR A 125 -3.17 -1.89 24.07
CA THR A 125 -2.39 -1.11 25.05
C THR A 125 -0.92 -1.51 24.95
N VAL A 126 -0.05 -0.54 24.73
CA VAL A 126 1.40 -0.71 24.73
C VAL A 126 1.93 -0.16 26.06
N GLN A 127 2.64 -1.00 26.80
CA GLN A 127 3.30 -0.62 28.07
C GLN A 127 4.76 -0.22 27.82
N ALA A 128 5.34 0.56 28.72
CA ALA A 128 6.74 0.90 28.65
C ALA A 128 7.63 -0.36 28.82
N ASN A 129 8.64 -0.48 27.99
CA ASN A 129 9.62 -1.56 28.01
C ASN A 129 9.02 -2.98 27.90
N ALA A 130 7.88 -3.12 27.23
CA ALA A 130 7.22 -4.41 27.01
C ALA A 130 6.67 -4.51 25.58
N ASP A 131 6.69 -5.72 25.02
CA ASP A 131 6.01 -6.02 23.77
C ASP A 131 4.51 -6.20 23.99
N ALA A 132 3.72 -5.58 23.14
CA ALA A 132 2.28 -5.85 23.07
C ALA A 132 2.02 -6.89 21.96
N ARG A 133 1.28 -7.93 22.26
CA ARG A 133 0.89 -8.98 21.31
C ARG A 133 -0.55 -8.83 20.89
N ALA A 134 -0.82 -9.11 19.64
CA ALA A 134 -2.16 -9.06 19.06
C ALA A 134 -2.33 -10.15 18.01
N ASP A 135 -3.38 -10.94 18.15
CA ASP A 135 -3.81 -11.94 17.16
C ASP A 135 -5.16 -11.53 16.59
N LEU A 136 -5.25 -11.46 15.28
CA LEU A 136 -6.44 -11.07 14.55
C LEU A 136 -6.72 -12.06 13.42
N VAL A 137 -7.97 -12.45 13.29
CA VAL A 137 -8.50 -13.20 12.14
C VAL A 137 -9.43 -12.27 11.37
N LEU A 138 -9.17 -12.09 10.06
CA LEU A 138 -10.01 -11.35 9.11
C LEU A 138 -11.12 -12.24 8.57
#